data_57f76d3c8585a211c0981a3246ce0e9b
#
_entry.id   57f76d3c8585a211c0981a3246ce0e9b
#
_cell.length_a   1.000
_cell.length_b   1.000
_cell.length_c   1.000
_cell.angle_alpha   90.00
_cell.angle_beta   90.00
_cell.angle_gamma   90.00
#
_symmetry.space_group_name_H-M   'P 1'
#
loop_
_entity.id
_entity.type
_entity.pdbx_description
1 polymer ?
#
loop_
_entity_poly.entity_id
_entity_poly.type
_entity_poly.pdbx_seq_one_letter_code
_entity_poly.pdbx_strand_id
1 'polypeptide(L)'
;MESDSNQDWANLTKYKNQNFDLAVPQENEKRVVFMGDSITEEWSRLYPNYFKKRSYINRGIGGQTTPQMLIRFKQDVIDLKPTVVVILAGTNDIAGNTGPSNVKMITDNIFSMATIATAHEVQ
;
A
#
# COMPACT_ATOMS: atom_id res chain seq x y z
N MET A 1 -14.59 14.38 8.01
CA MET A 1 -15.83 14.08 8.76
C MET A 1 -15.73 12.71 9.37
N GLU A 2 -16.26 12.59 10.55
CA GLU A 2 -16.29 11.32 11.27
C GLU A 2 -16.93 10.20 10.47
N SER A 3 -18.04 10.49 9.81
CA SER A 3 -18.77 9.53 9.01
C SER A 3 -17.90 8.94 7.90
N ASP A 4 -17.04 9.77 7.30
CA ASP A 4 -16.17 9.31 6.21
C ASP A 4 -15.12 8.35 6.72
N SER A 5 -14.53 8.62 7.89
CA SER A 5 -13.55 7.72 8.50
C SER A 5 -14.15 6.35 8.81
N ASN A 6 -15.40 6.34 9.31
CA ASN A 6 -16.09 5.10 9.64
C ASN A 6 -16.51 4.31 8.40
N GLN A 7 -16.79 5.01 7.30
CA GLN A 7 -17.22 4.38 6.04
C GLN A 7 -16.04 3.96 5.16
N ASP A 8 -14.91 4.63 5.32
CA ASP A 8 -13.69 4.36 4.54
C ASP A 8 -12.59 3.85 5.46
N TRP A 9 -12.84 2.69 6.03
CA TRP A 9 -11.96 2.11 7.03
C TRP A 9 -10.53 1.89 6.53
N ALA A 10 -10.38 1.51 5.27
CA ALA A 10 -9.07 1.29 4.67
C ALA A 10 -8.44 2.57 4.09
N ASN A 11 -9.17 3.68 4.13
CA ASN A 11 -8.75 4.96 3.57
C ASN A 11 -8.44 4.88 2.06
N LEU A 12 -9.39 4.36 1.32
CA LEU A 12 -9.31 4.31 -0.15
C LEU A 12 -9.26 5.71 -0.75
N THR A 13 -9.75 6.71 -0.04
CA THR A 13 -9.79 8.09 -0.50
C THR A 13 -8.40 8.73 -0.58
N LYS A 14 -7.48 8.31 0.29
CA LYS A 14 -6.19 9.01 0.44
C LYS A 14 -5.42 9.14 -0.87
N TYR A 15 -5.29 8.08 -1.64
CA TYR A 15 -4.49 8.06 -2.86
C TYR A 15 -5.32 8.05 -4.14
N LYS A 16 -6.64 8.17 -4.02
CA LYS A 16 -7.56 8.06 -5.15
C LYS A 16 -7.22 9.05 -6.27
N ASN A 17 -6.98 10.31 -5.93
CA ASN A 17 -6.69 11.34 -6.93
C ASN A 17 -5.32 11.15 -7.55
N GLN A 18 -4.31 10.83 -6.74
CA GLN A 18 -2.97 10.55 -7.25
C GLN A 18 -2.98 9.34 -8.18
N ASN A 19 -3.75 8.31 -7.84
CA ASN A 19 -3.88 7.13 -8.70
C ASN A 19 -4.53 7.48 -10.03
N PHE A 20 -5.57 8.31 -9.98
CA PHE A 20 -6.28 8.75 -11.19
C PHE A 20 -5.36 9.53 -12.12
N ASP A 21 -4.52 10.41 -11.55
CA ASP A 21 -3.63 11.27 -12.32
C ASP A 21 -2.39 10.55 -12.82
N LEU A 22 -2.13 9.35 -12.32
CA LEU A 22 -0.92 8.61 -12.67
C LEU A 22 -1.04 8.02 -14.06
N ALA A 23 -0.07 8.34 -14.93
CA ALA A 23 -0.05 7.78 -16.28
C ALA A 23 0.23 6.28 -16.26
N VAL A 24 -0.27 5.58 -17.28
CA VAL A 24 0.06 4.17 -17.49
C VAL A 24 1.58 4.04 -17.65
N PRO A 25 2.21 3.01 -17.05
CA PRO A 25 3.66 2.84 -17.18
C PRO A 25 4.07 2.71 -18.65
N GLN A 26 5.20 3.33 -18.98
CA GLN A 26 5.80 3.16 -20.30
C GLN A 26 6.39 1.76 -20.42
N GLU A 27 6.60 1.30 -21.64
CA GLU A 27 7.06 -0.06 -21.93
C GLU A 27 8.34 -0.44 -21.17
N ASN A 28 9.28 0.49 -21.03
CA ASN A 28 10.56 0.23 -20.36
C ASN A 28 10.56 0.64 -18.89
N GLU A 29 9.45 1.16 -18.41
CA GLU A 29 9.36 1.62 -17.03
C GLU A 29 9.23 0.43 -16.09
N LYS A 30 10.10 0.39 -15.08
CA LYS A 30 10.01 -0.61 -14.01
C LYS A 30 9.43 0.05 -12.77
N ARG A 31 8.12 0.18 -12.77
CA ARG A 31 7.41 0.82 -11.67
C ARG A 31 7.42 -0.07 -10.44
N VAL A 32 7.77 0.52 -9.30
CA VAL A 32 7.75 -0.16 -8.01
C VAL A 32 6.78 0.59 -7.10
N VAL A 33 5.83 -0.11 -6.53
CA VAL A 33 4.89 0.47 -5.55
C VAL A 33 5.29 -0.02 -4.16
N PHE A 34 5.34 0.92 -3.21
CA PHE A 34 5.67 0.65 -1.81
C PHE A 34 4.38 0.74 -1.00
N MET A 35 3.91 -0.40 -0.53
CA MET A 35 2.74 -0.54 0.31
C MET A 35 3.20 -0.66 1.76
N GLY A 36 2.61 0.13 2.64
CA GLY A 36 2.99 0.08 4.05
C GLY A 36 2.24 1.07 4.91
N ASP A 37 2.79 1.30 6.09
CA ASP A 37 2.24 2.18 7.12
C ASP A 37 3.00 3.52 7.18
N SER A 38 3.11 4.11 8.39
CA SER A 38 3.78 5.39 8.56
C SER A 38 5.26 5.35 8.20
N ILE A 39 5.94 4.23 8.40
CA ILE A 39 7.35 4.10 8.04
C ILE A 39 7.51 4.31 6.54
N THR A 40 6.68 3.68 5.76
CA THR A 40 6.67 3.84 4.30
C THR A 40 6.22 5.25 3.91
N GLU A 41 5.14 5.74 4.49
CA GLU A 41 4.59 7.06 4.15
C GLU A 41 5.63 8.15 4.40
N GLU A 42 6.30 8.13 5.53
CA GLU A 42 7.29 9.13 5.90
C GLU A 42 8.55 9.06 5.04
N TRP A 43 8.84 7.92 4.45
CA TRP A 43 10.04 7.74 3.64
C TRP A 43 10.13 8.74 2.49
N SER A 44 9.05 8.94 1.74
CA SER A 44 9.07 9.91 0.64
C SER A 44 9.09 11.36 1.15
N ARG A 45 8.57 11.62 2.36
CA ARG A 45 8.64 12.94 2.95
C ARG A 45 10.09 13.28 3.36
N LEU A 46 10.80 12.29 3.92
CA LEU A 46 12.18 12.49 4.39
C LEU A 46 13.20 12.42 3.24
N TYR A 47 12.92 11.62 2.24
CA TYR A 47 13.85 11.38 1.12
C TYR A 47 13.10 11.52 -0.22
N PRO A 48 12.60 12.72 -0.54
CA PRO A 48 11.75 12.89 -1.73
C PRO A 48 12.48 12.54 -3.03
N ASN A 49 13.77 12.80 -3.12
CA ASN A 49 14.52 12.50 -4.33
C ASN A 49 14.66 11.01 -4.61
N TYR A 50 14.62 10.18 -3.57
CA TYR A 50 14.66 8.73 -3.73
C TYR A 50 13.50 8.24 -4.57
N PHE A 51 12.31 8.82 -4.36
CA PHE A 51 11.11 8.46 -5.10
C PHE A 51 11.01 9.20 -6.44
N LYS A 52 11.33 10.49 -6.45
CA LYS A 52 11.16 11.32 -7.66
C LYS A 52 12.07 10.92 -8.81
N LYS A 53 13.28 10.48 -8.52
CA LYS A 53 14.28 10.12 -9.55
C LYS A 53 14.09 8.71 -10.09
N ARG A 54 13.21 7.96 -9.52
CA ARG A 54 12.93 6.57 -9.89
C ARG A 54 11.44 6.41 -10.15
N SER A 55 11.08 5.33 -10.80
CA SER A 55 9.67 5.00 -10.99
C SER A 55 9.11 4.34 -9.73
N TYR A 56 9.28 5.01 -8.60
CA TYR A 56 8.88 4.54 -7.28
C TYR A 56 7.67 5.31 -6.81
N ILE A 57 6.65 4.58 -6.38
CA ILE A 57 5.38 5.16 -5.95
C ILE A 57 5.13 4.74 -4.52
N ASN A 58 4.98 5.73 -3.64
CA ASN A 58 4.73 5.51 -2.23
C ASN A 58 3.22 5.42 -1.98
N ARG A 59 2.79 4.32 -1.38
CA ARG A 59 1.40 4.11 -0.99
C ARG A 59 1.28 3.75 0.49
N GLY A 60 2.18 4.27 1.30
CA GLY A 60 2.13 4.13 2.75
C GLY A 60 1.05 4.99 3.38
N ILE A 61 0.38 4.49 4.41
CA ILE A 61 -0.59 5.23 5.21
C ILE A 61 -0.33 4.98 6.68
N GLY A 62 -0.08 6.05 7.43
CA GLY A 62 0.20 5.95 8.86
C GLY A 62 -0.88 5.23 9.64
N GLY A 63 -0.46 4.41 10.59
CA GLY A 63 -1.36 3.70 11.48
C GLY A 63 -2.03 2.48 10.90
N GLN A 64 -1.86 2.18 9.63
CA GLN A 64 -2.59 1.08 8.99
C GLN A 64 -2.08 -0.30 9.37
N THR A 65 -3.02 -1.22 9.40
CA THR A 65 -2.80 -2.64 9.65
C THR A 65 -2.91 -3.44 8.35
N THR A 66 -2.51 -4.71 8.39
CA THR A 66 -2.52 -5.54 7.19
C THR A 66 -3.90 -5.73 6.57
N PRO A 67 -5.01 -5.89 7.34
CA PRO A 67 -6.32 -6.00 6.70
C PRO A 67 -6.74 -4.71 5.97
N GLN A 68 -6.36 -3.55 6.48
CA GLN A 68 -6.62 -2.28 5.78
C GLN A 68 -5.83 -2.20 4.47
N MET A 69 -4.58 -2.60 4.49
CA MET A 69 -3.74 -2.66 3.29
C MET A 69 -4.30 -3.64 2.26
N LEU A 70 -4.78 -4.79 2.72
CA LEU A 70 -5.36 -5.79 1.83
C LEU A 70 -6.58 -5.25 1.10
N ILE A 71 -7.46 -4.52 1.79
CA ILE A 71 -8.65 -3.94 1.16
C ILE A 71 -8.28 -2.95 0.05
N ARG A 72 -7.25 -2.13 0.25
CA ARG A 72 -6.86 -1.13 -0.74
C ARG A 72 -5.79 -1.61 -1.74
N PHE A 73 -5.41 -2.88 -1.65
CA PHE A 73 -4.32 -3.42 -2.46
C PHE A 73 -4.60 -3.34 -3.96
N LYS A 74 -5.83 -3.68 -4.37
CA LYS A 74 -6.22 -3.62 -5.79
C LYS A 74 -6.11 -2.18 -6.32
N GLN A 75 -6.72 -1.24 -5.61
CA GLN A 75 -6.76 0.17 -6.05
C GLN A 75 -5.39 0.84 -6.01
N ASP A 76 -4.65 0.63 -4.93
CA ASP A 76 -3.43 1.41 -4.67
C ASP A 76 -2.17 0.72 -5.18
N VAL A 77 -2.24 -0.54 -5.57
CA VAL A 77 -1.09 -1.27 -6.10
C VAL A 77 -1.39 -1.85 -7.47
N ILE A 78 -2.30 -2.79 -7.55
CA ILE A 78 -2.51 -3.58 -8.78
C ILE A 78 -2.92 -2.70 -9.96
N ASP A 79 -3.85 -1.78 -9.73
CA ASP A 79 -4.36 -0.91 -10.81
C ASP A 79 -3.31 0.08 -11.32
N LEU A 80 -2.23 0.29 -10.58
CA LEU A 80 -1.11 1.12 -11.01
C LEU A 80 -0.17 0.38 -11.95
N LYS A 81 -0.38 -0.92 -12.13
CA LYS A 81 0.40 -1.78 -13.03
C LYS A 81 1.89 -1.77 -12.75
N PRO A 82 2.32 -2.02 -11.51
CA PRO A 82 3.74 -2.06 -11.20
C PRO A 82 4.38 -3.35 -11.69
N THR A 83 5.70 -3.32 -11.81
CA THR A 83 6.52 -4.52 -12.01
C THR A 83 6.75 -5.24 -10.68
N VAL A 84 6.94 -4.45 -9.61
CA VAL A 84 7.26 -4.97 -8.28
C VAL A 84 6.45 -4.20 -7.23
N VAL A 85 6.02 -4.89 -6.20
CA VAL A 85 5.49 -4.28 -4.99
C VAL A 85 6.37 -4.66 -3.80
N VAL A 86 6.66 -3.67 -2.96
CA VAL A 86 7.35 -3.88 -1.68
C VAL A 86 6.33 -3.68 -0.57
N ILE A 87 6.20 -4.65 0.31
CA ILE A 87 5.23 -4.60 1.41
C ILE A 87 5.99 -4.61 2.73
N LEU A 88 5.78 -3.58 3.54
CA LEU A 88 6.30 -3.49 4.90
C LEU A 88 5.11 -3.29 5.84
N ALA A 89 4.78 -4.30 6.61
CA ALA A 89 3.52 -4.30 7.34
C ALA A 89 3.58 -5.21 8.58
N GLY A 90 2.67 -4.98 9.51
CA GLY A 90 2.47 -5.82 10.69
C GLY A 90 2.69 -5.12 12.02
N THR A 91 3.44 -4.02 12.05
CA THR A 91 3.75 -3.30 13.28
C THR A 91 2.48 -2.79 13.97
N ASN A 92 1.58 -2.19 13.21
CA ASN A 92 0.35 -1.62 13.76
C ASN A 92 -0.68 -2.71 14.11
N ASP A 93 -0.61 -3.86 13.44
CA ASP A 93 -1.40 -5.03 13.82
C ASP A 93 -1.01 -5.48 15.24
N ILE A 94 0.29 -5.59 15.50
CA ILE A 94 0.82 -5.96 16.80
C ILE A 94 0.42 -4.95 17.86
N ALA A 95 0.43 -3.67 17.51
CA ALA A 95 0.02 -2.59 18.41
C ALA A 95 -1.49 -2.58 18.69
N GLY A 96 -2.27 -3.37 17.96
CA GLY A 96 -3.72 -3.45 18.18
C GLY A 96 -4.52 -2.31 17.59
N ASN A 97 -4.00 -1.62 16.59
CA ASN A 97 -4.67 -0.45 16.01
C ASN A 97 -6.08 -0.76 15.47
N THR A 98 -6.30 -1.97 14.99
CA THR A 98 -7.62 -2.40 14.51
C THR A 98 -8.15 -3.58 15.30
N GLY A 99 -7.73 -3.69 16.56
CA GLY A 99 -8.17 -4.74 17.47
C GLY A 99 -7.12 -5.81 17.69
N PRO A 100 -7.49 -6.88 18.43
CA PRO A 100 -6.55 -7.98 18.71
C PRO A 100 -6.06 -8.63 17.43
N SER A 101 -4.79 -8.99 17.41
CA SER A 101 -4.17 -9.64 16.26
C SER A 101 -3.20 -10.72 16.74
N ASN A 102 -2.77 -11.57 15.80
CA ASN A 102 -1.76 -12.58 16.05
C ASN A 102 -0.93 -12.81 14.77
N VAL A 103 0.13 -13.60 14.90
CA VAL A 103 1.04 -13.85 13.78
C VAL A 103 0.31 -14.46 12.59
N LYS A 104 -0.61 -15.38 12.82
CA LYS A 104 -1.34 -16.02 11.73
C LYS A 104 -2.18 -15.02 10.95
N MET A 105 -2.90 -14.15 11.65
CA MET A 105 -3.72 -13.12 10.99
C MET A 105 -2.87 -12.19 10.13
N ILE A 106 -1.74 -11.76 10.67
CA ILE A 106 -0.82 -10.86 9.96
C ILE A 106 -0.25 -11.55 8.72
N THR A 107 0.27 -12.75 8.88
CA THR A 107 0.89 -13.47 7.77
C THR A 107 -0.13 -13.88 6.72
N ASP A 108 -1.35 -14.24 7.11
CA ASP A 108 -2.41 -14.56 6.16
C ASP A 108 -2.73 -13.37 5.29
N ASN A 109 -2.81 -12.16 5.86
CA ASN A 109 -3.07 -10.95 5.10
C ASN A 109 -1.93 -10.60 4.14
N ILE A 110 -0.68 -10.75 4.60
CA ILE A 110 0.49 -10.53 3.75
C ILE A 110 0.53 -11.53 2.60
N PHE A 111 0.29 -12.81 2.88
CA PHE A 111 0.25 -13.84 1.85
C PHE A 111 -0.89 -13.62 0.87
N SER A 112 -2.03 -13.12 1.35
CA SER A 112 -3.15 -12.79 0.45
C SER A 112 -2.74 -11.69 -0.53
N MET A 113 -2.06 -10.65 -0.05
CA MET A 113 -1.55 -9.60 -0.93
C MET A 113 -0.52 -10.16 -1.92
N ALA A 114 0.38 -11.02 -1.46
CA ALA A 114 1.38 -11.65 -2.33
C ALA A 114 0.71 -12.53 -3.40
N THR A 115 -0.33 -13.25 -3.03
CA THR A 115 -1.09 -14.08 -3.97
C THR A 115 -1.78 -13.22 -5.03
N ILE A 116 -2.38 -12.12 -4.63
CA ILE A 116 -3.01 -11.18 -5.57
C ILE A 116 -1.95 -10.61 -6.52
N ALA A 117 -0.81 -10.19 -5.98
CA ALA A 117 0.29 -9.67 -6.79
C ALA A 117 0.74 -10.68 -7.84
N THR A 118 0.98 -11.93 -7.41
CA THR A 118 1.41 -13.01 -8.31
C THR A 118 0.39 -13.27 -9.40
N ALA A 119 -0.89 -13.27 -9.05
CA ALA A 119 -1.97 -13.49 -10.03
C ALA A 119 -2.01 -12.41 -11.11
N HIS A 120 -1.48 -11.23 -10.83
CA HIS A 120 -1.41 -10.10 -11.76
C HIS A 120 0.00 -9.90 -12.32
N GLU A 121 0.88 -10.88 -12.17
CA GLU A 121 2.25 -10.84 -12.66
C GLU A 121 3.08 -9.72 -12.05
N VAL A 122 2.80 -9.37 -10.80
CA VAL A 122 3.58 -8.40 -10.01
C VAL A 122 4.48 -9.18 -9.06
N GLN A 123 5.76 -8.85 -9.06
CA GLN A 123 6.73 -9.45 -8.15
C GLN A 123 6.73 -8.79 -6.78
#